data_f5f1b8fbe995f40fe433f6e820b7b9a1
#
_entry.id   f5f1b8fbe995f40fe433f6e820b7b9a1
#
_cell.length_a   1.000
_cell.length_b   1.000
_cell.length_c   1.000
_cell.angle_alpha   90.00
_cell.angle_beta   90.00
_cell.angle_gamma   90.00
#
_symmetry.space_group_name_H-M   'P 1'
#
loop_
_entity.id
_entity.type
_entity.pdbx_description
1 polymer ?
#
loop_
_entity_poly.entity_id
_entity_poly.type
_entity_poly.pdbx_seq_one_letter_code
_entity_poly.pdbx_strand_id
1 'polypeptide(L)'
;MFSEVLYTDEVDAARSVIDKVFPDAPYIGASTGGTLINCECAKPISVVALVFESQTTRAEVREYDISVDSLENIAEKIVKFTNENLWIKSIELYYPVPKQSTTNFCALMSKIRPEVQITGAVTCSMDITSDACALFTSESKNKSSSTLMAVAYYGGDDLNVSSYCVQGWQPLGRVFKVTKAEKSVIYELDGTPACDIYKKYLNVEGDENFFFNTLEFPLYVMCNNVPVLRTPLSANPDGSITTSSDFEIGDEVRISYGDPVTIVNSITRDSKRLEEFGPEVMHIFSCIGRKKYWSTKEATYEIAPIAPISNSSGFFSLGEFLRSNGSLVQHNVTIVISAMREGDKKTTKKKTNVDKIYSNTKRSLASRLATFIGVTSAELQETNRKLAQAAITDGLTGLYNRKEIQKLIENEIENHNGNFTLIMLDIDNFKSVNDTYGHKSGDDVIIALSEILKDTAKNCGFNAAVGRWGGEEFMMLVCNSDTTSSKVIAEKIRDQFGKTKFDSIPSQTVSVGVAKFTENEGIDSVCSRVDNALYKAKAEGKNKVITA
;
A
#
# COMPACT_ATOMS: atom_id res chain seq x y z
N MET A 1 -3.78 14.48 30.60
CA MET A 1 -5.04 15.26 30.65
C MET A 1 -5.49 15.58 29.25
N PHE A 2 -6.76 15.34 28.94
CA PHE A 2 -7.30 15.60 27.60
C PHE A 2 -8.57 16.46 27.71
N SER A 3 -8.73 17.41 26.79
CA SER A 3 -9.88 18.32 26.78
C SER A 3 -10.27 18.67 25.34
N GLU A 4 -11.54 18.98 25.09
CA GLU A 4 -12.01 19.45 23.77
C GLU A 4 -11.51 20.86 23.47
N VAL A 5 -11.37 21.69 24.47
CA VAL A 5 -10.78 23.04 24.39
C VAL A 5 -9.91 23.25 25.63
N LEU A 6 -8.71 23.78 25.44
CA LEU A 6 -7.82 24.16 26.52
C LEU A 6 -7.40 25.62 26.32
N TYR A 7 -7.82 26.47 27.24
CA TYR A 7 -7.32 27.82 27.35
C TYR A 7 -6.10 27.86 28.29
N THR A 8 -5.21 28.83 28.10
CA THR A 8 -3.92 28.92 28.83
C THR A 8 -4.12 28.93 30.36
N ASP A 9 -5.09 29.66 30.84
CA ASP A 9 -5.45 29.76 32.25
C ASP A 9 -6.02 28.46 32.84
N GLU A 10 -6.77 27.70 32.06
CA GLU A 10 -7.26 26.36 32.45
C GLU A 10 -6.11 25.34 32.52
N VAL A 11 -5.14 25.46 31.60
CA VAL A 11 -3.92 24.64 31.63
C VAL A 11 -3.11 24.92 32.87
N ASP A 12 -2.91 26.18 33.20
CA ASP A 12 -2.13 26.60 34.40
C ASP A 12 -2.83 26.14 35.69
N ALA A 13 -4.15 26.25 35.76
CA ALA A 13 -4.92 25.75 36.89
C ALA A 13 -4.81 24.21 37.01
N ALA A 14 -4.93 23.49 35.90
CA ALA A 14 -4.82 22.03 35.88
C ALA A 14 -3.42 21.55 36.28
N ARG A 15 -2.35 22.21 35.78
CA ARG A 15 -0.97 21.95 36.18
C ARG A 15 -0.77 22.13 37.67
N SER A 16 -1.20 23.27 38.19
CA SER A 16 -1.07 23.55 39.62
C SER A 16 -1.68 22.46 40.49
N VAL A 17 -2.77 21.88 40.06
CA VAL A 17 -3.41 20.76 40.77
C VAL A 17 -2.62 19.47 40.61
N ILE A 18 -2.21 19.12 39.38
CA ILE A 18 -1.45 17.89 39.08
C ILE A 18 -0.11 17.91 39.83
N ASP A 19 0.65 18.99 39.72
CA ASP A 19 1.95 19.13 40.38
C ASP A 19 1.85 19.07 41.90
N LYS A 20 0.76 19.56 42.47
CA LYS A 20 0.50 19.46 43.91
C LYS A 20 0.14 18.03 44.36
N VAL A 21 -0.60 17.31 43.55
CA VAL A 21 -1.09 15.95 43.91
C VAL A 21 -0.08 14.88 43.53
N PHE A 22 0.65 15.07 42.43
CA PHE A 22 1.62 14.13 41.85
C PHE A 22 2.93 14.87 41.45
N PRO A 23 3.72 15.36 42.41
CA PRO A 23 4.85 16.28 42.15
C PRO A 23 5.95 15.71 41.25
N ASP A 24 6.11 14.39 41.24
CA ASP A 24 7.16 13.71 40.48
C ASP A 24 6.64 12.87 39.28
N ALA A 25 5.33 12.91 39.02
CA ALA A 25 4.74 12.10 37.94
C ALA A 25 4.95 12.79 36.59
N PRO A 26 5.46 12.08 35.56
CA PRO A 26 5.46 12.61 34.20
C PRO A 26 4.02 12.65 33.66
N TYR A 27 3.64 13.75 33.01
CA TYR A 27 2.31 13.89 32.41
C TYR A 27 2.34 14.61 31.08
N ILE A 28 1.30 14.35 30.28
CA ILE A 28 0.98 15.04 29.04
C ILE A 28 -0.45 15.56 29.12
N GLY A 29 -0.66 16.78 28.68
CA GLY A 29 -1.97 17.37 28.47
C GLY A 29 -2.11 17.80 27.00
N ALA A 30 -3.29 17.58 26.42
CA ALA A 30 -3.56 17.94 25.04
C ALA A 30 -5.01 18.34 24.81
N SER A 31 -5.22 19.30 23.91
CA SER A 31 -6.53 19.53 23.29
C SER A 31 -6.84 18.41 22.28
N THR A 32 -8.10 18.02 22.16
CA THR A 32 -8.50 16.85 21.39
C THR A 32 -9.88 17.06 20.74
N GLY A 33 -10.25 16.21 19.80
CA GLY A 33 -11.59 16.18 19.22
C GLY A 33 -12.68 15.58 20.12
N GLY A 34 -12.38 15.38 21.41
CA GLY A 34 -13.23 14.75 22.43
C GLY A 34 -12.52 13.59 23.10
N THR A 35 -12.90 13.29 24.33
CA THR A 35 -12.21 12.29 25.16
C THR A 35 -13.01 10.99 25.27
N LEU A 36 -12.28 9.89 25.47
CA LEU A 36 -12.81 8.54 25.61
C LEU A 36 -12.39 7.94 26.96
N ILE A 37 -13.33 7.44 27.73
CA ILE A 37 -13.09 6.67 28.95
C ILE A 37 -13.94 5.41 28.89
N ASN A 38 -13.30 4.26 29.02
CA ASN A 38 -13.94 2.94 28.92
C ASN A 38 -14.82 2.78 27.66
N CYS A 39 -14.29 3.25 26.52
CA CYS A 39 -14.97 3.26 25.22
C CYS A 39 -16.26 4.10 25.17
N GLU A 40 -16.45 5.03 26.07
CA GLU A 40 -17.56 5.99 26.06
C GLU A 40 -17.02 7.42 25.88
N CYS A 41 -17.81 8.28 25.25
CA CYS A 41 -17.48 9.70 25.18
C CYS A 41 -17.54 10.28 26.59
N ALA A 42 -16.42 10.80 27.06
CA ALA A 42 -16.32 11.39 28.39
C ALA A 42 -16.69 12.89 28.37
N LYS A 43 -16.69 13.50 29.56
CA LYS A 43 -16.88 14.94 29.72
C LYS A 43 -15.78 15.74 29.04
N PRO A 44 -15.96 17.04 28.80
CA PRO A 44 -14.99 17.89 28.10
C PRO A 44 -13.56 17.77 28.60
N ILE A 45 -13.36 17.57 29.88
CA ILE A 45 -12.03 17.40 30.48
C ILE A 45 -11.95 16.02 31.13
N SER A 46 -10.91 15.27 30.78
CA SER A 46 -10.59 13.97 31.36
C SER A 46 -9.15 13.93 31.84
N VAL A 47 -8.95 13.42 33.05
CA VAL A 47 -7.61 13.14 33.60
C VAL A 47 -7.51 11.64 33.81
N VAL A 48 -6.49 11.04 33.24
CA VAL A 48 -6.20 9.61 33.34
C VAL A 48 -4.85 9.43 34.01
N ALA A 49 -4.78 8.61 35.05
CA ALA A 49 -3.54 8.22 35.69
C ALA A 49 -3.25 6.74 35.35
N LEU A 50 -2.06 6.48 34.85
CA LEU A 50 -1.51 5.14 34.70
C LEU A 50 -0.69 4.85 35.96
N VAL A 51 -1.00 3.78 36.66
CA VAL A 51 -0.27 3.33 37.83
C VAL A 51 0.37 1.98 37.49
N PHE A 52 1.69 1.92 37.60
CA PHE A 52 2.45 0.70 37.43
C PHE A 52 2.81 0.10 38.79
N GLU A 53 2.54 -1.20 38.96
CA GLU A 53 2.82 -1.90 40.22
C GLU A 53 4.25 -2.42 40.28
N SER A 54 4.84 -2.74 39.12
CA SER A 54 6.23 -3.22 39.04
C SER A 54 7.26 -2.12 39.24
N GLN A 55 8.25 -2.36 40.05
CA GLN A 55 9.38 -1.45 40.24
C GLN A 55 10.29 -1.36 39.01
N THR A 56 10.20 -2.28 38.07
CA THR A 56 10.99 -2.26 36.83
C THR A 56 10.32 -1.44 35.74
N THR A 57 9.00 -1.25 35.81
CA THR A 57 8.26 -0.45 34.83
C THR A 57 8.59 1.03 35.00
N ARG A 58 8.84 1.69 33.87
CA ARG A 58 9.23 3.10 33.79
C ARG A 58 8.34 3.83 32.79
N ALA A 59 8.05 5.08 33.07
CA ALA A 59 7.46 6.04 32.15
C ALA A 59 8.31 7.31 32.16
N GLU A 60 8.59 7.84 30.98
CA GLU A 60 9.30 9.11 30.79
C GLU A 60 8.58 9.92 29.71
N VAL A 61 8.49 11.23 29.91
CA VAL A 61 7.89 12.15 28.93
C VAL A 61 8.97 13.14 28.50
N ARG A 62 9.05 13.40 27.19
CA ARG A 62 9.90 14.44 26.61
C ARG A 62 9.11 15.30 25.66
N GLU A 63 9.50 16.54 25.57
CA GLU A 63 8.90 17.51 24.67
C GLU A 63 9.89 18.02 23.63
N TYR A 64 9.37 18.38 22.47
CA TYR A 64 10.11 18.93 21.34
C TYR A 64 9.29 20.06 20.72
N ASP A 65 9.93 21.19 20.43
CA ASP A 65 9.27 22.32 19.78
C ASP A 65 9.58 22.32 18.27
N ILE A 66 8.56 22.03 17.47
CA ILE A 66 8.66 21.97 16.00
C ILE A 66 8.82 23.35 15.34
N SER A 67 8.69 24.45 16.10
CA SER A 67 8.99 25.80 15.61
C SER A 67 10.46 26.18 15.74
N VAL A 68 11.19 25.48 16.61
CA VAL A 68 12.59 25.72 16.91
C VAL A 68 13.51 24.73 16.23
N ASP A 69 13.05 23.48 16.09
CA ASP A 69 13.84 22.38 15.52
C ASP A 69 13.10 21.72 14.34
N SER A 70 13.85 21.20 13.37
CA SER A 70 13.24 20.50 12.24
C SER A 70 12.70 19.14 12.67
N LEU A 71 11.69 18.64 11.95
CA LEU A 71 11.13 17.31 12.23
C LEU A 71 12.16 16.19 12.05
N GLU A 72 13.08 16.35 11.11
CA GLU A 72 14.17 15.41 10.88
C GLU A 72 15.10 15.33 12.10
N ASN A 73 15.54 16.48 12.62
CA ASN A 73 16.39 16.55 13.81
C ASN A 73 15.67 15.99 15.05
N ILE A 74 14.39 16.28 15.20
CA ILE A 74 13.57 15.75 16.29
C ILE A 74 13.50 14.22 16.18
N ALA A 75 13.21 13.69 14.98
CA ALA A 75 13.17 12.25 14.75
C ALA A 75 14.51 11.58 15.10
N GLU A 76 15.64 12.18 14.67
CA GLU A 76 16.97 11.66 14.99
C GLU A 76 17.24 11.64 16.51
N LYS A 77 16.83 12.68 17.24
CA LYS A 77 16.95 12.71 18.71
C LYS A 77 16.13 11.61 19.37
N ILE A 78 14.87 11.39 18.91
CA ILE A 78 14.00 10.34 19.43
C ILE A 78 14.58 8.96 19.11
N VAL A 79 15.04 8.73 17.87
CA VAL A 79 15.66 7.46 17.42
C VAL A 79 16.90 7.17 18.26
N LYS A 80 17.79 8.15 18.42
CA LYS A 80 19.00 7.99 19.21
C LYS A 80 18.68 7.66 20.66
N PHE A 81 17.81 8.45 21.30
CA PHE A 81 17.42 8.22 22.69
C PHE A 81 16.80 6.84 22.89
N THR A 82 15.88 6.43 22.00
CA THR A 82 15.22 5.13 22.10
C THR A 82 16.19 3.97 21.91
N ASN A 83 17.10 4.06 20.95
CA ASN A 83 18.05 2.99 20.67
C ASN A 83 19.16 2.86 21.73
N GLU A 84 19.52 3.96 22.39
CA GLU A 84 20.47 3.96 23.52
C GLU A 84 19.83 3.48 24.85
N ASN A 85 18.50 3.57 24.97
CA ASN A 85 17.75 3.20 26.18
C ASN A 85 16.97 1.90 25.96
N LEU A 86 17.62 0.76 26.22
CA LEU A 86 17.08 -0.57 25.96
C LEU A 86 15.83 -0.93 26.82
N TRP A 87 15.60 -0.20 27.91
CA TRP A 87 14.40 -0.38 28.72
C TRP A 87 13.11 0.05 28.01
N ILE A 88 13.19 0.90 26.97
CA ILE A 88 12.02 1.39 26.24
C ILE A 88 11.42 0.28 25.38
N LYS A 89 10.16 -0.04 25.58
CA LYS A 89 9.38 -1.02 24.83
C LYS A 89 8.28 -0.40 23.99
N SER A 90 7.85 0.81 24.34
CA SER A 90 6.82 1.55 23.62
C SER A 90 7.04 3.05 23.61
N ILE A 91 6.59 3.68 22.54
CA ILE A 91 6.56 5.14 22.36
C ILE A 91 5.13 5.53 21.98
N GLU A 92 4.61 6.55 22.65
CA GLU A 92 3.38 7.24 22.24
C GLU A 92 3.69 8.67 21.82
N LEU A 93 3.32 9.00 20.59
CA LEU A 93 3.53 10.32 19.98
C LEU A 93 2.27 11.17 20.13
N TYR A 94 2.40 12.33 20.70
CA TYR A 94 1.38 13.38 20.75
C TYR A 94 1.86 14.52 19.87
N TYR A 95 1.35 14.58 18.66
CA TYR A 95 1.83 15.45 17.60
C TYR A 95 0.88 16.65 17.44
N PRO A 96 1.37 17.90 17.36
CA PRO A 96 0.51 19.04 17.10
C PRO A 96 -0.03 18.99 15.67
N VAL A 97 -1.05 19.80 15.37
CA VAL A 97 -1.58 19.89 14.00
C VAL A 97 -0.46 20.17 13.02
N PRO A 98 -0.20 19.30 12.04
CA PRO A 98 0.94 19.43 11.16
C PRO A 98 0.79 20.64 10.24
N LYS A 99 1.77 21.54 10.24
CA LYS A 99 1.95 22.59 9.23
C LYS A 99 2.85 22.13 8.08
N GLN A 100 3.40 20.93 8.17
CA GLN A 100 4.34 20.34 7.22
C GLN A 100 4.15 18.82 7.14
N SER A 101 4.66 18.20 6.07
CA SER A 101 4.63 16.76 5.87
C SER A 101 5.29 15.98 7.00
N THR A 102 4.66 14.86 7.38
CA THR A 102 5.20 13.91 8.36
C THR A 102 5.93 12.73 7.71
N THR A 103 6.02 12.67 6.39
CA THR A 103 6.55 11.53 5.64
C THR A 103 8.00 11.23 6.01
N ASN A 104 8.89 12.25 5.96
CA ASN A 104 10.30 12.09 6.34
C ASN A 104 10.46 11.76 7.83
N PHE A 105 9.66 12.37 8.69
CA PHE A 105 9.64 12.07 10.12
C PHE A 105 9.32 10.58 10.35
N CYS A 106 8.26 10.07 9.74
CA CYS A 106 7.87 8.67 9.84
C CYS A 106 8.95 7.71 9.31
N ALA A 107 9.58 8.06 8.19
CA ALA A 107 10.67 7.27 7.61
C ALA A 107 11.89 7.20 8.55
N LEU A 108 12.28 8.31 9.17
CA LEU A 108 13.37 8.33 10.15
C LEU A 108 13.02 7.56 11.41
N MET A 109 11.81 7.73 11.95
CA MET A 109 11.33 7.00 13.13
C MET A 109 11.28 5.49 12.91
N SER A 110 11.15 5.05 11.67
CA SER A 110 11.21 3.61 11.31
C SER A 110 12.58 2.97 11.59
N LYS A 111 13.64 3.77 11.82
CA LYS A 111 15.00 3.30 12.21
C LYS A 111 15.09 2.91 13.70
N ILE A 112 14.08 3.14 14.50
CA ILE A 112 13.99 2.62 15.87
C ILE A 112 13.99 1.08 15.81
N ARG A 113 14.69 0.46 16.75
CA ARG A 113 14.77 -1.00 16.84
C ARG A 113 13.39 -1.67 16.76
N PRO A 114 13.26 -2.83 16.06
CA PRO A 114 11.97 -3.38 15.62
C PRO A 114 11.03 -3.84 16.74
N GLU A 115 11.54 -4.17 17.91
CA GLU A 115 10.76 -4.62 19.07
C GLU A 115 9.97 -3.49 19.76
N VAL A 116 10.34 -2.22 19.54
CA VAL A 116 9.65 -1.08 20.16
C VAL A 116 8.33 -0.82 19.42
N GLN A 117 7.24 -0.82 20.16
CA GLN A 117 5.94 -0.41 19.63
C GLN A 117 5.89 1.12 19.51
N ILE A 118 5.36 1.63 18.40
CA ILE A 118 5.18 3.07 18.20
C ILE A 118 3.74 3.32 17.83
N THR A 119 3.06 4.08 18.67
CA THR A 119 1.69 4.55 18.47
C THR A 119 1.62 6.05 18.67
N GLY A 120 0.48 6.65 18.46
CA GLY A 120 0.27 8.06 18.77
C GLY A 120 -0.82 8.70 17.94
N ALA A 121 -0.96 10.00 18.12
CA ALA A 121 -2.02 10.75 17.49
C ALA A 121 -1.64 12.20 17.22
N VAL A 122 -2.27 12.76 16.17
CA VAL A 122 -2.29 14.19 15.91
C VAL A 122 -3.37 14.82 16.80
N THR A 123 -2.96 15.67 17.73
CA THR A 123 -3.89 16.39 18.61
C THR A 123 -4.71 17.41 17.81
N CYS A 124 -5.91 17.73 18.24
CA CYS A 124 -6.76 18.71 17.60
C CYS A 124 -7.62 19.45 18.63
N SER A 125 -8.17 20.61 18.24
CA SER A 125 -9.24 21.27 18.96
C SER A 125 -10.58 21.06 18.24
N MET A 126 -11.68 21.13 18.95
CA MET A 126 -13.03 21.17 18.33
C MET A 126 -13.23 22.45 17.53
N ASP A 127 -12.54 23.51 17.85
CA ASP A 127 -12.47 24.72 17.06
C ASP A 127 -11.27 24.64 16.12
N ILE A 128 -11.55 24.22 14.88
CA ILE A 128 -10.52 24.03 13.83
C ILE A 128 -9.92 25.38 13.37
N THR A 129 -10.57 26.50 13.71
CA THR A 129 -10.19 27.85 13.23
C THR A 129 -9.32 28.61 14.21
N SER A 130 -9.21 28.16 15.46
CA SER A 130 -8.44 28.84 16.49
C SER A 130 -7.07 28.21 16.71
N ASP A 131 -6.09 29.05 17.13
CA ASP A 131 -4.77 28.62 17.62
C ASP A 131 -4.84 27.83 18.95
N ALA A 132 -6.01 27.34 19.32
CA ALA A 132 -6.34 26.69 20.57
C ALA A 132 -5.93 25.21 20.67
N CYS A 133 -5.05 24.72 19.79
CA CYS A 133 -4.41 23.43 19.98
C CYS A 133 -3.27 23.59 20.98
N ALA A 134 -3.55 23.35 22.26
CA ALA A 134 -2.55 23.38 23.31
C ALA A 134 -2.06 21.96 23.63
N LEU A 135 -0.76 21.79 23.63
CA LEU A 135 -0.09 20.63 24.18
C LEU A 135 0.86 21.11 25.27
N PHE A 136 0.93 20.41 26.39
CA PHE A 136 1.82 20.70 27.50
C PHE A 136 2.28 19.41 28.18
N THR A 137 3.41 19.47 28.89
CA THR A 137 3.98 18.33 29.60
C THR A 137 4.45 18.75 31.00
N SER A 138 4.87 17.76 31.79
CA SER A 138 5.56 18.01 33.08
C SER A 138 6.90 18.74 32.92
N GLU A 139 7.54 18.70 31.73
CA GLU A 139 8.77 19.40 31.43
C GLU A 139 8.56 20.89 31.10
N SER A 140 7.41 21.23 30.51
CA SER A 140 7.07 22.59 30.10
C SER A 140 6.81 23.48 31.32
N LYS A 141 7.82 24.05 31.89
CA LYS A 141 7.66 25.04 32.95
C LYS A 141 7.00 26.32 32.40
N ASN A 142 5.65 26.36 32.44
CA ASN A 142 4.81 27.53 32.13
C ASN A 142 4.46 27.80 30.65
N LYS A 143 4.38 26.79 29.76
CA LYS A 143 3.90 27.04 28.39
C LYS A 143 3.08 25.86 27.85
N SER A 144 1.85 26.12 27.48
CA SER A 144 1.15 25.34 26.47
C SER A 144 1.50 25.92 25.10
N SER A 145 1.67 25.09 24.09
CA SER A 145 2.04 25.56 22.75
C SER A 145 1.41 24.71 21.66
N SER A 146 0.96 25.37 20.59
CA SER A 146 0.49 24.71 19.37
C SER A 146 1.62 24.13 18.52
N THR A 147 2.89 24.38 18.90
CA THR A 147 4.08 23.87 18.20
C THR A 147 4.83 22.79 19.00
N LEU A 148 4.28 22.39 20.15
CA LEU A 148 4.90 21.40 21.02
C LEU A 148 4.49 20.00 20.58
N MET A 149 5.47 19.09 20.43
CA MET A 149 5.29 17.66 20.30
C MET A 149 5.71 16.99 21.60
N ALA A 150 4.88 16.12 22.15
CA ALA A 150 5.25 15.34 23.32
C ALA A 150 5.41 13.86 22.94
N VAL A 151 6.34 13.20 23.63
CA VAL A 151 6.65 11.79 23.44
C VAL A 151 6.65 11.12 24.81
N ALA A 152 5.77 10.15 24.99
CA ALA A 152 5.79 9.29 26.16
C ALA A 152 6.54 7.99 25.83
N TYR A 153 7.47 7.62 26.69
CA TYR A 153 8.24 6.38 26.62
C TYR A 153 7.81 5.49 27.77
N TYR A 154 7.49 4.23 27.44
CA TYR A 154 7.11 3.20 28.40
C TYR A 154 8.01 1.99 28.24
N GLY A 155 8.40 1.35 29.35
CA GLY A 155 9.20 0.15 29.27
C GLY A 155 9.57 -0.42 30.65
N GLY A 156 10.58 -1.28 30.68
CA GLY A 156 10.98 -2.06 31.84
C GLY A 156 10.74 -3.55 31.63
N ASP A 157 11.33 -4.39 32.48
CA ASP A 157 11.35 -5.84 32.24
C ASP A 157 9.95 -6.45 32.26
N ASP A 158 9.08 -6.01 33.14
CA ASP A 158 7.74 -6.55 33.34
C ASP A 158 6.69 -5.97 32.38
N LEU A 159 6.95 -4.82 31.75
CA LEU A 159 5.97 -4.22 30.86
C LEU A 159 5.87 -4.96 29.53
N ASN A 160 4.68 -5.35 29.14
CA ASN A 160 4.35 -5.88 27.82
C ASN A 160 3.43 -4.90 27.12
N VAL A 161 3.75 -4.60 25.84
CA VAL A 161 2.97 -3.66 25.01
C VAL A 161 2.65 -4.31 23.67
N SER A 162 1.44 -4.11 23.19
CA SER A 162 1.02 -4.53 21.85
C SER A 162 0.17 -3.42 21.24
N SER A 163 0.37 -3.16 19.96
CA SER A 163 -0.33 -2.11 19.23
C SER A 163 -1.19 -2.67 18.11
N TYR A 164 -2.33 -2.03 17.87
CA TYR A 164 -3.34 -2.49 16.91
C TYR A 164 -3.88 -1.31 16.11
N CYS A 165 -4.21 -1.57 14.85
CA CYS A 165 -4.90 -0.63 13.97
C CYS A 165 -6.15 -1.28 13.40
N VAL A 166 -7.27 -0.59 13.48
CA VAL A 166 -8.54 -1.03 12.90
C VAL A 166 -9.06 0.04 11.95
N GLN A 167 -9.39 -0.35 10.72
CA GLN A 167 -9.92 0.55 9.69
C GLN A 167 -11.38 0.23 9.37
N GLY A 168 -11.63 -0.81 8.60
CA GLY A 168 -12.98 -1.27 8.23
C GLY A 168 -13.52 -0.71 6.92
N TRP A 169 -12.86 0.27 6.27
CA TRP A 169 -13.20 0.73 4.94
C TRP A 169 -12.71 -0.24 3.89
N GLN A 170 -13.50 -0.42 2.83
CA GLN A 170 -13.20 -1.33 1.74
C GLN A 170 -12.89 -0.54 0.47
N PRO A 171 -11.85 -0.91 -0.29
CA PRO A 171 -11.61 -0.28 -1.59
C PRO A 171 -12.75 -0.58 -2.56
N LEU A 172 -13.18 0.43 -3.32
CA LEU A 172 -14.30 0.40 -4.25
C LEU A 172 -13.83 0.73 -5.67
N GLY A 173 -14.31 -0.02 -6.63
CA GLY A 173 -14.09 0.25 -8.04
C GLY A 173 -12.64 0.02 -8.51
N ARG A 174 -12.25 0.77 -9.52
CA ARG A 174 -10.95 0.63 -10.19
C ARG A 174 -9.81 1.31 -9.44
N VAL A 175 -8.59 0.95 -9.79
CA VAL A 175 -7.39 1.67 -9.41
C VAL A 175 -7.25 2.91 -10.28
N PHE A 176 -6.82 4.01 -9.66
CA PHE A 176 -6.38 5.24 -10.32
C PHE A 176 -4.90 5.46 -10.00
N LYS A 177 -4.16 6.00 -10.95
CA LYS A 177 -2.77 6.40 -10.75
C LYS A 177 -2.70 7.90 -10.47
N VAL A 178 -1.98 8.31 -9.44
CA VAL A 178 -1.66 9.72 -9.19
C VAL A 178 -0.68 10.18 -10.27
N THR A 179 -1.15 11.03 -11.18
CA THR A 179 -0.33 11.55 -12.30
C THR A 179 0.26 12.91 -12.02
N LYS A 180 -0.34 13.68 -11.08
CA LYS A 180 0.19 14.97 -10.63
C LYS A 180 -0.21 15.22 -9.18
N ALA A 181 0.77 15.42 -8.31
CA ALA A 181 0.59 15.76 -6.90
C ALA A 181 1.75 16.61 -6.37
N GLU A 182 1.47 17.37 -5.32
CA GLU A 182 2.47 18.07 -4.53
C GLU A 182 2.07 17.98 -3.05
N LYS A 183 2.85 17.23 -2.25
CA LYS A 183 2.55 16.96 -0.84
C LYS A 183 1.12 16.41 -0.68
N SER A 184 0.29 17.06 0.12
CA SER A 184 -1.09 16.66 0.38
C SER A 184 -2.10 17.12 -0.68
N VAL A 185 -1.65 17.71 -1.79
CA VAL A 185 -2.53 18.15 -2.88
C VAL A 185 -2.42 17.21 -4.07
N ILE A 186 -3.54 16.59 -4.45
CA ILE A 186 -3.65 15.79 -5.67
C ILE A 186 -4.29 16.65 -6.74
N TYR A 187 -3.54 16.92 -7.81
CA TYR A 187 -4.06 17.65 -8.97
C TYR A 187 -4.79 16.72 -9.94
N GLU A 188 -4.18 15.56 -10.25
CA GLU A 188 -4.69 14.66 -11.28
C GLU A 188 -4.59 13.18 -10.88
N LEU A 189 -5.64 12.45 -11.26
CA LEU A 189 -5.72 10.99 -11.22
C LEU A 189 -5.94 10.49 -12.66
N ASP A 190 -5.04 9.66 -13.21
CA ASP A 190 -5.04 9.21 -14.61
C ASP A 190 -5.15 10.38 -15.62
N GLY A 191 -4.50 11.52 -15.36
CA GLY A 191 -4.55 12.73 -16.20
C GLY A 191 -5.87 13.50 -16.13
N THR A 192 -6.77 13.14 -15.20
CA THR A 192 -8.05 13.83 -14.98
C THR A 192 -7.99 14.61 -13.66
N PRO A 193 -8.51 15.87 -13.58
CA PRO A 193 -8.58 16.61 -12.32
C PRO A 193 -9.21 15.77 -11.21
N ALA A 194 -8.61 15.79 -10.01
CA ALA A 194 -9.02 14.90 -8.94
C ALA A 194 -10.47 15.10 -8.47
N CYS A 195 -10.98 16.36 -8.48
CA CYS A 195 -12.38 16.66 -8.21
C CYS A 195 -13.33 16.02 -9.21
N ASP A 196 -12.95 15.97 -10.50
CA ASP A 196 -13.79 15.40 -11.55
C ASP A 196 -13.96 13.87 -11.37
N ILE A 197 -12.99 13.21 -10.75
CA ILE A 197 -13.11 11.80 -10.38
C ILE A 197 -14.23 11.62 -9.34
N TYR A 198 -14.25 12.43 -8.28
CA TYR A 198 -15.30 12.39 -7.26
C TYR A 198 -16.67 12.77 -7.83
N LYS A 199 -16.72 13.80 -8.69
CA LYS A 199 -17.94 14.18 -9.41
C LYS A 199 -18.44 13.04 -10.30
N LYS A 200 -17.57 12.44 -11.10
CA LYS A 200 -17.93 11.38 -12.05
C LYS A 200 -18.44 10.10 -11.37
N TYR A 201 -17.77 9.66 -10.31
CA TYR A 201 -18.05 8.33 -9.71
C TYR A 201 -19.02 8.39 -8.53
N LEU A 202 -19.11 9.52 -7.83
CA LEU A 202 -19.92 9.70 -6.63
C LEU A 202 -20.94 10.81 -6.73
N ASN A 203 -20.94 11.58 -7.83
CA ASN A 203 -21.77 12.78 -7.99
C ASN A 203 -21.55 13.81 -6.87
N VAL A 204 -20.29 13.96 -6.43
CA VAL A 204 -19.89 14.93 -5.41
C VAL A 204 -19.26 16.13 -6.08
N GLU A 205 -19.85 17.30 -5.84
CA GLU A 205 -19.33 18.58 -6.34
C GLU A 205 -18.20 19.11 -5.44
N GLY A 206 -17.30 19.91 -6.03
CA GLY A 206 -16.21 20.55 -5.31
C GLY A 206 -16.64 21.83 -4.59
N ASP A 207 -17.67 21.76 -3.77
CA ASP A 207 -18.27 22.86 -3.02
C ASP A 207 -17.88 22.86 -1.54
N GLU A 208 -18.48 23.74 -0.73
CA GLU A 208 -18.28 23.84 0.71
C GLU A 208 -18.63 22.57 1.49
N ASN A 209 -19.46 21.69 0.92
CA ASN A 209 -19.86 20.41 1.50
C ASN A 209 -18.96 19.25 1.09
N PHE A 210 -17.93 19.49 0.28
CA PHE A 210 -17.05 18.47 -0.29
C PHE A 210 -16.51 17.53 0.79
N PHE A 211 -15.98 18.07 1.90
CA PHE A 211 -15.47 17.27 3.00
C PHE A 211 -16.52 16.31 3.57
N PHE A 212 -17.73 16.78 3.85
CA PHE A 212 -18.78 15.96 4.42
C PHE A 212 -19.28 14.89 3.46
N ASN A 213 -19.36 15.22 2.17
CA ASN A 213 -19.79 14.31 1.11
C ASN A 213 -18.74 13.25 0.78
N THR A 214 -17.46 13.50 1.07
CA THR A 214 -16.35 12.56 0.82
C THR A 214 -15.90 11.78 2.06
N LEU A 215 -16.42 12.10 3.24
CA LEU A 215 -16.02 11.48 4.50
C LEU A 215 -16.25 9.95 4.52
N GLU A 216 -17.27 9.46 3.84
CA GLU A 216 -17.56 8.03 3.66
C GLU A 216 -16.65 7.38 2.62
N PHE A 217 -15.98 8.19 1.77
CA PHE A 217 -15.24 7.78 0.58
C PHE A 217 -13.78 8.26 0.56
N PRO A 218 -12.98 8.01 1.60
CA PRO A 218 -11.56 8.34 1.59
C PRO A 218 -10.82 7.53 0.51
N LEU A 219 -9.67 8.04 0.10
CA LEU A 219 -8.77 7.35 -0.81
C LEU A 219 -8.00 6.26 -0.05
N TYR A 220 -8.02 5.04 -0.58
CA TYR A 220 -7.23 3.90 -0.13
C TYR A 220 -5.93 3.85 -0.93
N VAL A 221 -4.80 3.80 -0.26
CA VAL A 221 -3.46 3.74 -0.87
C VAL A 221 -2.55 2.83 -0.05
N MET A 222 -1.55 2.25 -0.71
CA MET A 222 -0.49 1.48 -0.05
C MET A 222 0.71 2.39 0.24
N CYS A 223 1.05 2.55 1.51
CA CYS A 223 2.22 3.31 1.96
C CYS A 223 3.21 2.35 2.63
N ASN A 224 4.40 2.13 2.06
CA ASN A 224 5.40 1.19 2.57
C ASN A 224 4.82 -0.22 2.86
N ASN A 225 4.01 -0.76 1.96
CA ASN A 225 3.28 -2.02 2.10
C ASN A 225 2.26 -2.05 3.27
N VAL A 226 1.87 -0.90 3.77
CA VAL A 226 0.81 -0.75 4.78
C VAL A 226 -0.39 -0.07 4.12
N PRO A 227 -1.60 -0.64 4.19
CA PRO A 227 -2.79 0.01 3.67
C PRO A 227 -3.18 1.19 4.56
N VAL A 228 -3.35 2.36 3.95
CA VAL A 228 -3.77 3.58 4.64
C VAL A 228 -4.92 4.25 3.92
N LEU A 229 -5.68 5.03 4.67
CA LEU A 229 -6.73 5.89 4.14
C LEU A 229 -6.27 7.35 4.16
N ARG A 230 -6.66 8.11 3.15
CA ARG A 230 -6.42 9.55 3.04
C ARG A 230 -7.74 10.25 2.82
N THR A 231 -8.12 11.10 3.75
CA THR A 231 -9.40 11.82 3.67
C THR A 231 -9.25 13.04 2.78
N PRO A 232 -10.12 13.21 1.76
CA PRO A 232 -10.24 14.49 1.08
C PRO A 232 -10.75 15.55 2.07
N LEU A 233 -10.03 16.67 2.19
CA LEU A 233 -10.37 17.73 3.13
C LEU A 233 -11.08 18.91 2.44
N SER A 234 -10.65 19.25 1.23
CA SER A 234 -11.26 20.29 0.44
C SER A 234 -11.03 20.08 -1.05
N ALA A 235 -11.96 20.59 -1.85
CA ALA A 235 -11.78 20.80 -3.26
C ALA A 235 -11.20 22.21 -3.49
N ASN A 236 -10.25 22.33 -4.41
CA ASN A 236 -9.65 23.62 -4.76
C ASN A 236 -10.22 24.16 -6.09
N PRO A 237 -10.17 25.49 -6.32
CA PRO A 237 -10.72 26.09 -7.53
C PRO A 237 -10.11 25.61 -8.85
N ASP A 238 -8.89 25.05 -8.81
CA ASP A 238 -8.19 24.48 -9.96
C ASP A 238 -8.57 23.02 -10.26
N GLY A 239 -9.52 22.46 -9.52
CA GLY A 239 -9.95 21.05 -9.65
C GLY A 239 -9.09 20.06 -8.89
N SER A 240 -8.08 20.51 -8.15
CA SER A 240 -7.29 19.65 -7.26
C SER A 240 -8.03 19.39 -5.94
N ILE A 241 -7.55 18.38 -5.19
CA ILE A 241 -8.08 18.01 -3.87
C ILE A 241 -6.96 18.11 -2.86
N THR A 242 -7.20 18.80 -1.74
CA THR A 242 -6.33 18.75 -0.57
C THR A 242 -6.73 17.54 0.30
N THR A 243 -5.78 16.76 0.73
CA THR A 243 -5.98 15.52 1.51
C THR A 243 -5.31 15.61 2.87
N SER A 244 -5.62 14.65 3.73
CA SER A 244 -5.11 14.59 5.11
C SER A 244 -3.62 14.20 5.23
N SER A 245 -2.96 13.80 4.16
CA SER A 245 -1.54 13.43 4.11
C SER A 245 -1.02 13.39 2.68
N ASP A 246 0.29 13.27 2.52
CA ASP A 246 0.98 13.34 1.24
C ASP A 246 0.71 12.15 0.31
N PHE A 247 0.89 12.44 -0.99
CA PHE A 247 0.92 11.50 -2.08
C PHE A 247 2.16 11.70 -2.95
N GLU A 248 2.61 10.62 -3.58
CA GLU A 248 3.67 10.64 -4.57
C GLU A 248 3.11 10.40 -5.98
N ILE A 249 3.76 11.00 -6.99
CA ILE A 249 3.43 10.71 -8.38
C ILE A 249 3.74 9.24 -8.64
N GLY A 250 2.75 8.52 -9.16
CA GLY A 250 2.85 7.08 -9.38
C GLY A 250 2.08 6.24 -8.37
N ASP A 251 1.64 6.82 -7.24
CA ASP A 251 0.81 6.10 -6.27
C ASP A 251 -0.44 5.54 -6.93
N GLU A 252 -0.76 4.31 -6.56
CA GLU A 252 -2.01 3.65 -6.96
C GLU A 252 -3.06 3.83 -5.86
N VAL A 253 -4.15 4.50 -6.19
CA VAL A 253 -5.22 4.81 -5.25
C VAL A 253 -6.55 4.21 -5.68
N ARG A 254 -7.42 3.94 -4.72
CA ARG A 254 -8.83 3.61 -4.95
C ARG A 254 -9.72 4.47 -4.09
N ILE A 255 -10.88 4.83 -4.57
CA ILE A 255 -11.95 5.30 -3.70
C ILE A 255 -12.29 4.13 -2.77
N SER A 256 -12.51 4.41 -1.49
CA SER A 256 -12.97 3.41 -0.54
C SER A 256 -14.37 3.76 -0.01
N TYR A 257 -15.01 2.80 0.62
CA TYR A 257 -16.34 2.98 1.20
C TYR A 257 -16.38 2.41 2.62
N GLY A 258 -16.89 3.22 3.55
CA GLY A 258 -17.16 2.81 4.92
C GLY A 258 -18.57 2.22 5.04
N ASP A 259 -18.66 0.93 5.36
CA ASP A 259 -19.93 0.29 5.69
C ASP A 259 -20.01 0.02 7.20
N PRO A 260 -21.03 0.53 7.91
CA PRO A 260 -21.16 0.38 9.35
C PRO A 260 -20.99 -1.07 9.86
N VAL A 261 -21.60 -2.03 9.15
CA VAL A 261 -21.52 -3.45 9.53
C VAL A 261 -20.09 -3.99 9.34
N THR A 262 -19.44 -3.65 8.23
CA THR A 262 -18.06 -4.07 7.94
C THR A 262 -17.08 -3.45 8.94
N ILE A 263 -17.27 -2.18 9.30
CA ILE A 263 -16.43 -1.48 10.29
C ILE A 263 -16.51 -2.21 11.63
N VAL A 264 -17.72 -2.44 12.16
CA VAL A 264 -17.91 -3.12 13.45
C VAL A 264 -17.42 -4.56 13.43
N ASN A 265 -17.64 -5.30 12.35
CA ASN A 265 -17.13 -6.66 12.19
C ASN A 265 -15.59 -6.70 12.17
N SER A 266 -14.93 -5.71 11.58
CA SER A 266 -13.47 -5.59 11.60
C SER A 266 -12.95 -5.42 13.02
N ILE A 267 -13.57 -4.53 13.79
CA ILE A 267 -13.22 -4.31 15.22
C ILE A 267 -13.48 -5.56 16.04
N THR A 268 -14.62 -6.23 15.84
CA THR A 268 -14.96 -7.49 16.53
C THR A 268 -13.95 -8.61 16.21
N ARG A 269 -13.48 -8.69 14.97
CA ARG A 269 -12.43 -9.66 14.59
C ARG A 269 -11.11 -9.34 15.30
N ASP A 270 -10.72 -8.07 15.31
CA ASP A 270 -9.43 -7.64 15.85
C ASP A 270 -9.46 -7.58 17.39
N SER A 271 -10.65 -7.47 18.01
CA SER A 271 -10.82 -7.58 19.46
C SER A 271 -10.36 -8.93 20.04
N LYS A 272 -10.44 -10.02 19.26
CA LYS A 272 -9.93 -11.34 19.67
C LYS A 272 -8.43 -11.33 19.93
N ARG A 273 -7.67 -10.61 19.11
CA ARG A 273 -6.22 -10.46 19.31
C ARG A 273 -5.91 -9.65 20.58
N LEU A 274 -6.73 -8.65 20.90
CA LEU A 274 -6.65 -7.92 22.16
C LEU A 274 -6.97 -8.81 23.37
N GLU A 275 -8.02 -9.63 23.28
CA GLU A 275 -8.38 -10.61 24.33
C GLU A 275 -7.23 -11.62 24.56
N GLU A 276 -6.60 -12.12 23.48
CA GLU A 276 -5.46 -13.04 23.55
C GLU A 276 -4.24 -12.39 24.22
N PHE A 277 -4.00 -11.11 23.96
CA PHE A 277 -2.95 -10.36 24.64
C PHE A 277 -3.27 -10.17 26.12
N GLY A 278 -4.53 -9.90 26.47
CA GLY A 278 -5.02 -9.72 27.83
C GLY A 278 -4.49 -8.42 28.48
N PRO A 279 -4.78 -7.24 27.93
CA PRO A 279 -4.31 -5.98 28.47
C PRO A 279 -4.93 -5.64 29.82
N GLU A 280 -4.21 -4.90 30.66
CA GLU A 280 -4.73 -4.29 31.88
C GLU A 280 -5.30 -2.89 31.60
N VAL A 281 -4.70 -2.21 30.61
CA VAL A 281 -5.15 -0.89 30.15
C VAL A 281 -4.94 -0.76 28.64
N MET A 282 -5.81 0.04 28.01
CA MET A 282 -5.73 0.40 26.60
C MET A 282 -5.79 1.91 26.42
N HIS A 283 -4.87 2.47 25.62
CA HIS A 283 -5.01 3.82 25.07
C HIS A 283 -5.58 3.72 23.65
N ILE A 284 -6.64 4.50 23.39
CA ILE A 284 -7.39 4.47 22.13
C ILE A 284 -7.28 5.84 21.46
N PHE A 285 -6.67 5.87 20.28
CA PHE A 285 -6.62 7.03 19.42
C PHE A 285 -7.56 6.78 18.24
N SER A 286 -8.65 7.54 18.17
CA SER A 286 -9.67 7.38 17.13
C SER A 286 -9.74 8.63 16.27
N CYS A 287 -9.76 8.47 14.96
CA CYS A 287 -9.86 9.60 14.04
C CYS A 287 -11.17 10.36 14.25
N ILE A 288 -11.13 11.70 14.30
CA ILE A 288 -12.31 12.57 14.41
C ILE A 288 -13.26 12.38 13.21
N GLY A 289 -12.74 12.00 12.05
CA GLY A 289 -13.54 11.62 10.90
C GLY A 289 -14.51 10.49 11.20
N ARG A 290 -14.10 9.52 12.01
CA ARG A 290 -14.97 8.43 12.47
C ARG A 290 -16.06 8.93 13.42
N LYS A 291 -15.73 9.84 14.36
CA LYS A 291 -16.73 10.49 15.23
C LYS A 291 -17.79 11.23 14.39
N LYS A 292 -17.39 11.91 13.32
CA LYS A 292 -18.31 12.60 12.42
C LYS A 292 -19.13 11.64 11.56
N TYR A 293 -18.51 10.54 11.09
CA TYR A 293 -19.19 9.49 10.32
C TYR A 293 -20.34 8.84 11.11
N TRP A 294 -20.11 8.47 12.38
CA TRP A 294 -21.11 7.82 13.24
C TRP A 294 -22.15 8.77 13.83
N SER A 295 -22.01 10.07 13.69
CA SER A 295 -22.71 11.08 14.47
C SER A 295 -22.33 11.10 15.97
N THR A 296 -22.61 12.21 16.63
CA THR A 296 -22.17 12.40 18.04
C THR A 296 -22.77 11.39 19.03
N LYS A 297 -23.94 10.84 18.73
CA LYS A 297 -24.63 9.88 19.64
C LYS A 297 -24.16 8.44 19.45
N GLU A 298 -23.60 8.13 18.28
CA GLU A 298 -23.22 6.76 17.88
C GLU A 298 -21.71 6.58 17.75
N ALA A 299 -20.93 7.64 18.04
CA ALA A 299 -19.48 7.68 17.84
C ALA A 299 -18.70 6.57 18.57
N THR A 300 -19.29 5.94 19.57
CA THR A 300 -18.67 4.86 20.35
C THR A 300 -19.21 3.46 20.01
N TYR A 301 -20.22 3.34 19.14
CA TYR A 301 -20.78 2.03 18.80
C TYR A 301 -19.76 1.08 18.21
N GLU A 302 -18.84 1.60 17.40
CA GLU A 302 -17.82 0.78 16.78
C GLU A 302 -16.80 0.22 17.77
N ILE A 303 -16.49 0.96 18.86
CA ILE A 303 -15.53 0.54 19.89
C ILE A 303 -16.17 -0.26 21.03
N ALA A 304 -17.50 -0.38 21.05
CA ALA A 304 -18.21 -1.17 22.05
C ALA A 304 -17.71 -2.63 22.17
N PRO A 305 -17.30 -3.32 21.09
CA PRO A 305 -16.74 -4.68 21.20
C PRO A 305 -15.47 -4.80 22.03
N ILE A 306 -14.68 -3.73 22.15
CA ILE A 306 -13.42 -3.75 22.92
C ILE A 306 -13.58 -3.25 24.37
N ALA A 307 -14.69 -2.57 24.68
CA ALA A 307 -14.96 -2.04 26.02
C ALA A 307 -14.86 -3.07 27.16
N PRO A 308 -15.31 -4.34 26.97
CA PRO A 308 -15.24 -5.34 28.04
C PRO A 308 -13.87 -5.93 28.28
N ILE A 309 -12.91 -5.72 27.36
CA ILE A 309 -11.60 -6.39 27.42
C ILE A 309 -10.78 -5.82 28.57
N SER A 310 -10.71 -4.50 28.69
CA SER A 310 -9.94 -3.82 29.73
C SER A 310 -10.42 -2.39 29.96
N ASN A 311 -9.89 -1.73 31.00
CA ASN A 311 -10.05 -0.30 31.14
C ASN A 311 -9.39 0.41 29.96
N SER A 312 -10.04 1.46 29.47
CA SER A 312 -9.50 2.21 28.35
C SER A 312 -9.64 3.71 28.54
N SER A 313 -8.70 4.42 27.99
CA SER A 313 -8.71 5.87 27.89
C SER A 313 -8.24 6.29 26.49
N GLY A 314 -8.53 7.51 26.09
CA GLY A 314 -8.08 8.01 24.80
C GLY A 314 -8.82 9.24 24.36
N PHE A 315 -8.73 9.53 23.06
CA PHE A 315 -9.35 10.71 22.49
C PHE A 315 -9.55 10.60 20.97
N PHE A 316 -10.35 11.51 20.44
CA PHE A 316 -10.51 11.70 19.00
C PHE A 316 -9.42 12.65 18.47
N SER A 317 -8.77 12.26 17.36
CA SER A 317 -7.58 12.87 16.78
C SER A 317 -7.76 13.22 15.30
N LEU A 318 -6.90 14.05 14.73
CA LEU A 318 -6.89 14.37 13.29
C LEU A 318 -6.17 13.32 12.43
N GLY A 319 -5.41 12.43 13.07
CA GLY A 319 -4.68 11.35 12.41
C GLY A 319 -3.93 10.54 13.46
N GLU A 320 -3.63 9.31 13.16
CA GLU A 320 -3.05 8.36 14.08
C GLU A 320 -1.69 7.87 13.55
N PHE A 321 -0.75 7.64 14.45
CA PHE A 321 0.55 7.03 14.14
C PHE A 321 0.55 5.58 14.59
N LEU A 322 1.02 4.70 13.72
CA LEU A 322 1.26 3.31 14.07
C LEU A 322 2.45 2.75 13.32
N ARG A 323 3.32 2.05 14.02
CA ARG A 323 4.34 1.22 13.40
C ARG A 323 3.75 -0.13 13.01
N SER A 324 3.79 -0.43 11.71
CA SER A 324 3.32 -1.70 11.15
C SER A 324 4.32 -2.19 10.11
N ASN A 325 4.60 -3.49 10.07
CA ASN A 325 5.54 -4.11 9.14
C ASN A 325 6.94 -3.42 9.12
N GLY A 326 7.39 -2.93 10.29
CA GLY A 326 8.67 -2.23 10.43
C GLY A 326 8.66 -0.75 10.05
N SER A 327 7.60 -0.23 9.47
CA SER A 327 7.45 1.17 9.07
C SER A 327 6.49 1.93 9.97
N LEU A 328 6.85 3.14 10.39
CA LEU A 328 5.92 4.07 11.01
C LEU A 328 5.12 4.77 9.92
N VAL A 329 3.80 4.78 10.05
CA VAL A 329 2.91 5.43 9.08
C VAL A 329 1.88 6.28 9.83
N GLN A 330 1.58 7.45 9.28
CA GLN A 330 0.43 8.23 9.71
C GLN A 330 -0.81 7.68 9.02
N HIS A 331 -1.78 7.29 9.83
CA HIS A 331 -3.09 6.82 9.40
C HIS A 331 -4.14 7.94 9.51
N ASN A 332 -5.24 7.76 8.79
CA ASN A 332 -6.47 8.56 8.92
C ASN A 332 -7.67 7.62 8.86
N VAL A 333 -8.79 8.04 9.41
CA VAL A 333 -10.03 7.25 9.46
C VAL A 333 -9.80 5.89 10.13
N THR A 334 -8.91 5.85 11.13
CA THR A 334 -8.53 4.62 11.84
C THR A 334 -8.79 4.72 13.32
N ILE A 335 -8.71 3.57 13.99
CA ILE A 335 -8.56 3.47 15.44
C ILE A 335 -7.21 2.80 15.69
N VAL A 336 -6.33 3.47 16.42
CA VAL A 336 -5.07 2.91 16.91
C VAL A 336 -5.22 2.65 18.41
N ILE A 337 -4.80 1.47 18.83
CA ILE A 337 -4.87 1.03 20.23
C ILE A 337 -3.47 0.66 20.68
N SER A 338 -3.03 1.27 21.77
CA SER A 338 -1.85 0.87 22.54
C SER A 338 -2.34 0.10 23.77
N ALA A 339 -2.03 -1.19 23.82
CA ALA A 339 -2.48 -2.10 24.87
C ALA A 339 -1.30 -2.49 25.75
N MET A 340 -1.45 -2.36 27.07
CA MET A 340 -0.37 -2.57 28.04
C MET A 340 -0.79 -3.52 29.16
N ARG A 341 0.14 -4.31 29.65
CA ARG A 341 0.03 -5.11 30.87
C ARG A 341 1.40 -5.33 31.53
N GLU A 342 1.39 -5.54 32.83
CA GLU A 342 2.56 -5.97 33.58
C GLU A 342 2.58 -7.50 33.79
N GLY A 343 3.76 -8.09 33.71
CA GLY A 343 3.97 -9.54 33.90
C GLY A 343 3.26 -10.42 32.87
N ASP A 344 3.21 -11.72 33.17
CA ASP A 344 2.63 -12.76 32.29
C ASP A 344 1.14 -13.03 32.55
N LYS A 345 0.57 -12.39 33.59
CA LYS A 345 -0.80 -12.65 34.03
C LYS A 345 -1.80 -11.99 33.08
N LYS A 346 -2.46 -12.80 32.26
CA LYS A 346 -3.54 -12.34 31.38
C LYS A 346 -4.78 -11.99 32.22
N THR A 347 -5.24 -10.77 32.10
CA THR A 347 -6.51 -10.35 32.71
C THR A 347 -7.67 -10.92 31.89
N THR A 348 -8.48 -11.79 32.48
CA THR A 348 -9.72 -12.27 31.86
C THR A 348 -10.88 -11.45 32.41
N LYS A 349 -11.30 -10.40 31.73
CA LYS A 349 -12.61 -9.79 31.95
C LYS A 349 -13.69 -10.59 31.21
N LYS A 350 -14.96 -10.51 31.71
CA LYS A 350 -16.11 -11.27 31.17
C LYS A 350 -16.24 -11.08 29.65
N LYS A 351 -16.34 -12.20 28.93
CA LYS A 351 -16.75 -12.21 27.52
C LYS A 351 -18.11 -11.53 27.38
N THR A 352 -18.17 -10.44 26.66
CA THR A 352 -19.46 -9.88 26.22
C THR A 352 -19.92 -10.68 25.03
N ASN A 353 -21.18 -11.06 25.03
CA ASN A 353 -21.83 -11.74 23.91
C ASN A 353 -22.08 -10.70 22.80
N VAL A 354 -21.03 -10.35 22.05
CA VAL A 354 -21.08 -9.36 20.96
C VAL A 354 -22.01 -9.82 19.84
N ASP A 355 -22.24 -11.13 19.71
CA ASP A 355 -23.16 -11.71 18.73
C ASP A 355 -24.61 -11.20 18.84
N LYS A 356 -25.02 -10.66 19.99
CA LYS A 356 -26.38 -10.12 20.19
C LYS A 356 -26.58 -8.69 19.70
N ILE A 357 -25.52 -7.89 19.59
CA ILE A 357 -25.67 -6.46 19.25
C ILE A 357 -25.87 -6.28 17.72
N TYR A 358 -25.31 -7.15 16.91
CA TYR A 358 -25.25 -6.96 15.45
C TYR A 358 -25.81 -8.11 14.60
N SER A 359 -26.24 -9.23 15.20
CA SER A 359 -26.79 -10.39 14.47
C SER A 359 -28.10 -10.09 13.70
N ASN A 360 -28.76 -8.97 13.99
CA ASN A 360 -30.03 -8.58 13.37
C ASN A 360 -29.93 -7.39 12.39
N THR A 361 -28.74 -6.84 12.13
CA THR A 361 -28.61 -5.75 11.16
C THR A 361 -28.68 -6.30 9.75
N LYS A 362 -29.82 -6.11 9.06
CA LYS A 362 -29.91 -6.30 7.62
C LYS A 362 -28.82 -5.44 6.97
N ARG A 363 -27.94 -6.06 6.19
CA ARG A 363 -26.96 -5.32 5.38
C ARG A 363 -27.67 -4.20 4.65
N SER A 364 -27.15 -2.98 4.76
CA SER A 364 -27.75 -1.81 4.11
C SER A 364 -27.77 -2.00 2.58
N LEU A 365 -28.67 -1.33 1.89
CA LEU A 365 -28.71 -1.32 0.43
C LEU A 365 -27.37 -0.85 -0.12
N ALA A 366 -26.77 0.17 0.48
CA ALA A 366 -25.47 0.71 0.11
C ALA A 366 -24.34 -0.33 0.21
N SER A 367 -24.31 -1.13 1.30
CA SER A 367 -23.35 -2.24 1.45
C SER A 367 -23.48 -3.30 0.34
N ARG A 368 -24.72 -3.63 -0.03
CA ARG A 368 -24.98 -4.60 -1.10
C ARG A 368 -24.55 -4.06 -2.47
N LEU A 369 -24.85 -2.77 -2.74
CA LEU A 369 -24.42 -2.11 -3.97
C LEU A 369 -22.91 -1.99 -4.04
N ALA A 370 -22.23 -1.61 -2.96
CA ALA A 370 -20.77 -1.56 -2.89
C ALA A 370 -20.15 -2.94 -3.15
N THR A 371 -20.69 -4.01 -2.58
CA THR A 371 -20.25 -5.38 -2.86
C THR A 371 -20.45 -5.74 -4.33
N PHE A 372 -21.63 -5.44 -4.89
CA PHE A 372 -21.93 -5.69 -6.30
C PHE A 372 -20.96 -4.93 -7.23
N ILE A 373 -20.74 -3.63 -6.99
CA ILE A 373 -19.79 -2.81 -7.76
C ILE A 373 -18.35 -3.37 -7.63
N GLY A 374 -17.94 -3.77 -6.43
CA GLY A 374 -16.62 -4.38 -6.20
C GLY A 374 -16.42 -5.66 -7.01
N VAL A 375 -17.39 -6.57 -6.98
CA VAL A 375 -17.34 -7.84 -7.73
C VAL A 375 -17.33 -7.58 -9.22
N THR A 376 -18.27 -6.79 -9.73
CA THR A 376 -18.37 -6.51 -11.19
C THR A 376 -17.14 -5.76 -11.72
N SER A 377 -16.56 -4.84 -10.93
CA SER A 377 -15.30 -4.17 -11.30
C SER A 377 -14.13 -5.13 -11.38
N ALA A 378 -14.02 -6.08 -10.43
CA ALA A 378 -12.97 -7.10 -10.45
C ALA A 378 -13.13 -8.04 -11.66
N GLU A 379 -14.35 -8.47 -11.97
CA GLU A 379 -14.65 -9.30 -13.16
C GLU A 379 -14.32 -8.56 -14.46
N LEU A 380 -14.64 -7.27 -14.55
CA LEU A 380 -14.32 -6.45 -15.71
C LEU A 380 -12.80 -6.27 -15.87
N GLN A 381 -12.08 -6.02 -14.78
CA GLN A 381 -10.62 -5.90 -14.81
C GLN A 381 -9.97 -7.20 -15.28
N GLU A 382 -10.41 -8.34 -14.76
CA GLU A 382 -9.88 -9.65 -15.18
C GLU A 382 -10.21 -9.95 -16.65
N THR A 383 -11.41 -9.59 -17.09
CA THR A 383 -11.81 -9.72 -18.50
C THR A 383 -10.93 -8.85 -19.40
N ASN A 384 -10.72 -7.59 -19.04
CA ASN A 384 -9.85 -6.67 -19.77
C ASN A 384 -8.40 -7.17 -19.81
N ARG A 385 -7.87 -7.71 -18.69
CA ARG A 385 -6.55 -8.33 -18.64
C ARG A 385 -6.43 -9.51 -19.61
N LYS A 386 -7.44 -10.40 -19.64
CA LYS A 386 -7.49 -11.53 -20.57
C LYS A 386 -7.57 -11.06 -22.02
N LEU A 387 -8.38 -10.04 -22.30
CA LEU A 387 -8.49 -9.45 -23.64
C LEU A 387 -7.17 -8.81 -24.07
N ALA A 388 -6.52 -8.04 -23.21
CA ALA A 388 -5.22 -7.44 -23.49
C ALA A 388 -4.17 -8.54 -23.78
N GLN A 389 -4.13 -9.59 -22.98
CA GLN A 389 -3.22 -10.71 -23.19
C GLN A 389 -3.52 -11.46 -24.49
N ALA A 390 -4.78 -11.74 -24.80
CA ALA A 390 -5.20 -12.37 -26.05
C ALA A 390 -4.89 -11.50 -27.29
N ALA A 391 -4.89 -10.19 -27.14
CA ALA A 391 -4.54 -9.25 -28.21
C ALA A 391 -3.05 -9.27 -28.58
N ILE A 392 -2.17 -9.65 -27.64
CA ILE A 392 -0.70 -9.62 -27.82
C ILE A 392 -0.06 -11.00 -27.94
N THR A 393 -0.76 -12.09 -27.60
CA THR A 393 -0.22 -13.46 -27.63
C THR A 393 -0.88 -14.31 -28.71
N ASP A 394 -0.16 -15.33 -29.18
CA ASP A 394 -0.68 -16.42 -30.01
C ASP A 394 -1.41 -17.45 -29.14
N GLY A 395 -2.62 -17.80 -29.53
CA GLY A 395 -3.52 -18.65 -28.71
C GLY A 395 -3.04 -20.10 -28.53
N LEU A 396 -2.22 -20.63 -29.45
CA LEU A 396 -1.69 -22.00 -29.37
C LEU A 396 -0.44 -22.07 -28.50
N THR A 397 0.47 -21.12 -28.70
CA THR A 397 1.82 -21.15 -28.12
C THR A 397 1.97 -20.30 -26.87
N GLY A 398 1.10 -19.30 -26.68
CA GLY A 398 1.25 -18.30 -25.62
C GLY A 398 2.46 -17.38 -25.77
N LEU A 399 3.21 -17.44 -26.89
CA LEU A 399 4.23 -16.48 -27.28
C LEU A 399 3.56 -15.19 -27.77
N TYR A 400 4.34 -14.14 -28.00
CA TYR A 400 3.82 -12.96 -28.69
C TYR A 400 3.28 -13.34 -30.07
N ASN A 401 2.14 -12.74 -30.46
CA ASN A 401 1.69 -12.89 -31.84
C ASN A 401 2.54 -12.03 -32.80
N ARG A 402 2.37 -12.25 -34.11
CA ARG A 402 3.13 -11.53 -35.14
C ARG A 402 3.11 -10.01 -34.97
N LYS A 403 1.93 -9.45 -34.65
CA LYS A 403 1.75 -8.01 -34.50
C LYS A 403 2.57 -7.44 -33.34
N GLU A 404 2.57 -8.15 -32.22
CA GLU A 404 3.27 -7.67 -31.01
C GLU A 404 4.79 -7.81 -31.14
N ILE A 405 5.30 -8.94 -31.67
CA ILE A 405 6.76 -9.07 -31.87
C ILE A 405 7.27 -8.06 -32.89
N GLN A 406 6.48 -7.76 -33.93
CA GLN A 406 6.83 -6.72 -34.90
C GLN A 406 6.91 -5.35 -34.22
N LYS A 407 5.95 -5.00 -33.41
CA LYS A 407 5.93 -3.74 -32.63
C LYS A 407 7.12 -3.64 -31.66
N LEU A 408 7.51 -4.75 -31.02
CA LEU A 408 8.70 -4.77 -30.16
C LEU A 408 9.99 -4.51 -30.94
N ILE A 409 10.10 -5.04 -32.15
CA ILE A 409 11.25 -4.78 -33.05
C ILE A 409 11.26 -3.30 -33.47
N GLU A 410 10.10 -2.73 -33.87
CA GLU A 410 9.97 -1.32 -34.24
C GLU A 410 10.40 -0.41 -33.06
N ASN A 411 9.92 -0.68 -31.84
CA ASN A 411 10.32 0.06 -30.64
C ASN A 411 11.83 -0.01 -30.36
N GLU A 412 12.47 -1.14 -30.61
CA GLU A 412 13.92 -1.29 -30.40
C GLU A 412 14.71 -0.48 -31.45
N ILE A 413 14.20 -0.37 -32.68
CA ILE A 413 14.78 0.50 -33.71
C ILE A 413 14.69 1.98 -33.31
N GLU A 414 13.52 2.41 -32.83
CA GLU A 414 13.24 3.83 -32.54
C GLU A 414 13.92 4.33 -31.26
N ASN A 415 13.94 3.54 -30.19
CA ASN A 415 14.26 4.02 -28.84
C ASN A 415 15.65 3.59 -28.32
N HIS A 416 16.31 2.56 -28.91
CA HIS A 416 17.50 1.93 -28.33
C HIS A 416 18.72 1.87 -29.30
N ASN A 417 18.80 2.77 -30.27
CA ASN A 417 19.87 2.81 -31.26
C ASN A 417 20.14 1.48 -32.02
N GLY A 418 19.14 0.60 -32.06
CA GLY A 418 19.17 -0.59 -32.90
C GLY A 418 20.26 -1.61 -32.58
N ASN A 419 20.72 -1.75 -31.35
CA ASN A 419 21.68 -2.79 -31.00
C ASN A 419 21.00 -4.10 -30.65
N PHE A 420 20.52 -4.84 -31.66
CA PHE A 420 19.86 -6.12 -31.48
C PHE A 420 20.14 -7.09 -32.63
N THR A 421 19.75 -8.33 -32.41
CA THR A 421 19.82 -9.40 -33.43
C THR A 421 18.43 -10.06 -33.54
N LEU A 422 18.01 -10.39 -34.76
CA LEU A 422 16.82 -11.21 -35.02
C LEU A 422 17.24 -12.65 -35.31
N ILE A 423 16.48 -13.58 -34.76
CA ILE A 423 16.57 -15.02 -35.05
C ILE A 423 15.22 -15.46 -35.58
N MET A 424 15.19 -15.92 -36.84
CA MET A 424 13.98 -16.46 -37.46
C MET A 424 14.10 -17.96 -37.61
N LEU A 425 13.04 -18.67 -37.21
CA LEU A 425 13.05 -20.13 -37.17
C LEU A 425 11.83 -20.68 -37.92
N ASP A 426 12.00 -21.82 -38.55
CA ASP A 426 10.92 -22.53 -39.24
C ASP A 426 11.09 -24.05 -39.07
N ILE A 427 10.02 -24.75 -38.76
CA ILE A 427 10.03 -26.19 -38.52
C ILE A 427 10.15 -26.93 -39.86
N ASP A 428 11.20 -27.72 -39.98
CA ASP A 428 11.49 -28.43 -41.24
C ASP A 428 10.43 -29.48 -41.55
N ASN A 429 9.95 -29.48 -42.80
CA ASN A 429 8.95 -30.42 -43.31
C ASN A 429 7.64 -30.47 -42.53
N PHE A 430 7.23 -29.37 -41.88
CA PHE A 430 6.05 -29.30 -41.01
C PHE A 430 4.75 -29.75 -41.72
N LYS A 431 4.59 -29.38 -43.00
CA LYS A 431 3.43 -29.86 -43.81
C LYS A 431 3.33 -31.38 -43.84
N SER A 432 4.47 -32.07 -43.97
CA SER A 432 4.49 -33.54 -43.97
C SER A 432 4.04 -34.14 -42.63
N VAL A 433 4.35 -33.44 -41.52
CA VAL A 433 3.85 -33.85 -40.18
C VAL A 433 2.34 -33.78 -40.14
N ASN A 434 1.77 -32.65 -40.57
CA ASN A 434 0.31 -32.48 -40.61
C ASN A 434 -0.37 -33.48 -41.51
N ASP A 435 0.18 -33.69 -42.73
CA ASP A 435 -0.41 -34.58 -43.72
C ASP A 435 -0.35 -36.07 -43.30
N THR A 436 0.67 -36.46 -42.54
CA THR A 436 0.89 -37.85 -42.11
C THR A 436 0.28 -38.16 -40.76
N TYR A 437 0.37 -37.26 -39.78
CA TYR A 437 0.02 -37.51 -38.37
C TYR A 437 -1.14 -36.64 -37.87
N GLY A 438 -1.69 -35.78 -38.73
CA GLY A 438 -2.81 -34.89 -38.43
C GLY A 438 -2.43 -33.62 -37.72
N HIS A 439 -3.31 -32.62 -37.78
CA HIS A 439 -3.08 -31.27 -37.23
C HIS A 439 -2.79 -31.24 -35.73
N LYS A 440 -3.39 -32.14 -34.96
CA LYS A 440 -3.13 -32.23 -33.52
C LYS A 440 -1.64 -32.53 -33.21
N SER A 441 -1.08 -33.46 -33.98
CA SER A 441 0.34 -33.79 -33.88
C SER A 441 1.24 -32.64 -34.33
N GLY A 442 0.81 -31.85 -35.34
CA GLY A 442 1.47 -30.61 -35.72
C GLY A 442 1.41 -29.57 -34.62
N ASP A 443 0.27 -29.41 -33.95
CA ASP A 443 0.15 -28.51 -32.81
C ASP A 443 1.12 -28.88 -31.66
N ASP A 444 1.27 -30.18 -31.35
CA ASP A 444 2.20 -30.68 -30.35
C ASP A 444 3.67 -30.31 -30.71
N VAL A 445 4.03 -30.37 -31.98
CA VAL A 445 5.35 -29.98 -32.49
C VAL A 445 5.57 -28.47 -32.35
N ILE A 446 4.58 -27.64 -32.67
CA ILE A 446 4.63 -26.17 -32.48
C ILE A 446 4.78 -25.82 -31.01
N ILE A 447 3.99 -26.45 -30.14
CA ILE A 447 4.02 -26.24 -28.69
C ILE A 447 5.41 -26.60 -28.15
N ALA A 448 5.97 -27.75 -28.54
CA ALA A 448 7.30 -28.18 -28.09
C ALA A 448 8.40 -27.17 -28.47
N LEU A 449 8.41 -26.63 -29.70
CA LEU A 449 9.35 -25.59 -30.09
C LEU A 449 9.11 -24.31 -29.28
N SER A 450 7.85 -23.93 -29.07
CA SER A 450 7.51 -22.73 -28.31
C SER A 450 8.00 -22.76 -26.88
N GLU A 451 7.95 -23.89 -26.20
CA GLU A 451 8.48 -24.06 -24.84
C GLU A 451 10.02 -23.94 -24.80
N ILE A 452 10.72 -24.52 -25.76
CA ILE A 452 12.17 -24.37 -25.89
C ILE A 452 12.55 -22.89 -26.11
N LEU A 453 11.78 -22.19 -26.94
CA LEU A 453 11.99 -20.76 -27.19
C LEU A 453 11.75 -19.90 -25.95
N LYS A 454 10.68 -20.16 -25.19
CA LYS A 454 10.41 -19.48 -23.91
C LYS A 454 11.55 -19.69 -22.90
N ASP A 455 11.96 -20.92 -22.71
CA ASP A 455 13.03 -21.27 -21.78
C ASP A 455 14.36 -20.66 -22.23
N THR A 456 14.65 -20.67 -23.52
CA THR A 456 15.86 -20.05 -24.06
C THR A 456 15.86 -18.54 -23.87
N ALA A 457 14.76 -17.86 -24.18
CA ALA A 457 14.63 -16.42 -23.98
C ALA A 457 14.84 -16.00 -22.53
N LYS A 458 14.30 -16.79 -21.57
CA LYS A 458 14.45 -16.55 -20.14
C LYS A 458 15.88 -16.75 -19.64
N ASN A 459 16.64 -17.66 -20.25
CA ASN A 459 17.93 -18.13 -19.73
C ASN A 459 19.14 -17.78 -20.63
N CYS A 460 18.96 -17.02 -21.73
CA CYS A 460 20.06 -16.71 -22.66
C CYS A 460 21.03 -15.63 -22.15
N GLY A 461 20.74 -14.96 -21.04
CA GLY A 461 21.58 -13.88 -20.48
C GLY A 461 21.39 -12.52 -21.17
N PHE A 462 20.45 -12.41 -22.09
CA PHE A 462 20.09 -11.18 -22.81
C PHE A 462 18.59 -10.86 -22.57
N ASN A 463 18.22 -9.61 -22.77
CA ASN A 463 16.81 -9.26 -22.87
C ASN A 463 16.28 -9.76 -24.22
N ALA A 464 15.38 -10.74 -24.20
CA ALA A 464 14.90 -11.39 -25.39
C ALA A 464 13.37 -11.54 -25.39
N ALA A 465 12.76 -11.34 -26.57
CA ALA A 465 11.34 -11.52 -26.81
C ALA A 465 11.14 -12.55 -27.93
N VAL A 466 10.10 -13.39 -27.81
CA VAL A 466 9.79 -14.42 -28.79
C VAL A 466 8.35 -14.31 -29.22
N GLY A 467 8.10 -14.40 -30.53
CA GLY A 467 6.77 -14.39 -31.12
C GLY A 467 6.60 -15.48 -32.20
N ARG A 468 5.34 -15.92 -32.38
CA ARG A 468 4.98 -16.73 -33.53
C ARG A 468 4.74 -15.81 -34.71
N TRP A 469 5.58 -15.97 -35.78
CA TRP A 469 5.56 -15.11 -36.95
C TRP A 469 4.58 -15.56 -38.02
N GLY A 470 4.41 -16.87 -38.17
CA GLY A 470 3.50 -17.52 -39.11
C GLY A 470 3.03 -18.88 -38.59
N GLY A 471 2.54 -19.76 -39.47
CA GLY A 471 2.05 -21.08 -39.10
C GLY A 471 3.06 -21.91 -38.30
N GLU A 472 4.22 -22.19 -38.89
CA GLU A 472 5.35 -22.92 -38.31
C GLU A 472 6.59 -22.05 -38.08
N GLU A 473 6.45 -20.72 -38.26
CA GLU A 473 7.54 -19.76 -38.20
C GLU A 473 7.54 -19.01 -36.87
N PHE A 474 8.73 -18.77 -36.34
CA PHE A 474 8.94 -18.04 -35.08
C PHE A 474 10.00 -16.94 -35.28
N MET A 475 9.84 -15.86 -34.55
CA MET A 475 10.79 -14.76 -34.51
C MET A 475 11.24 -14.51 -33.06
N MET A 476 12.56 -14.40 -32.86
CA MET A 476 13.13 -14.03 -31.58
C MET A 476 13.97 -12.75 -31.76
N LEU A 477 13.65 -11.73 -30.98
CA LEU A 477 14.39 -10.49 -30.81
C LEU A 477 15.36 -10.67 -29.64
N VAL A 478 16.64 -10.40 -29.82
CA VAL A 478 17.67 -10.47 -28.77
C VAL A 478 18.37 -9.11 -28.68
N CYS A 479 18.04 -8.33 -27.64
CA CYS A 479 18.57 -6.99 -27.44
C CYS A 479 20.00 -7.04 -26.91
N ASN A 480 20.81 -6.03 -27.26
CA ASN A 480 22.20 -5.89 -26.83
C ASN A 480 23.09 -7.11 -27.16
N SER A 481 22.82 -7.81 -28.28
CA SER A 481 23.53 -8.99 -28.70
C SER A 481 24.29 -8.77 -30.02
N ASP A 482 25.30 -9.59 -30.25
CA ASP A 482 26.00 -9.67 -31.53
C ASP A 482 25.62 -10.96 -32.30
N THR A 483 26.06 -11.03 -33.55
CA THR A 483 25.80 -12.20 -34.41
C THR A 483 26.37 -13.49 -33.83
N THR A 484 27.52 -13.44 -33.16
CA THR A 484 28.17 -14.62 -32.58
C THR A 484 27.38 -15.20 -31.41
N SER A 485 27.00 -14.35 -30.46
CA SER A 485 26.19 -14.73 -29.30
C SER A 485 24.81 -15.26 -29.74
N SER A 486 24.17 -14.58 -30.68
CA SER A 486 22.87 -14.99 -31.20
C SER A 486 22.94 -16.28 -32.02
N LYS A 487 24.03 -16.53 -32.72
CA LYS A 487 24.26 -17.83 -33.38
C LYS A 487 24.38 -18.97 -32.36
N VAL A 488 25.05 -18.75 -31.23
CA VAL A 488 25.11 -19.75 -30.14
C VAL A 488 23.74 -20.05 -29.58
N ILE A 489 22.91 -19.02 -29.37
CA ILE A 489 21.51 -19.17 -28.91
C ILE A 489 20.72 -19.99 -29.95
N ALA A 490 20.82 -19.64 -31.24
CA ALA A 490 20.12 -20.33 -32.30
C ALA A 490 20.54 -21.81 -32.42
N GLU A 491 21.84 -22.12 -32.32
CA GLU A 491 22.34 -23.49 -32.34
C GLU A 491 21.83 -24.32 -31.13
N LYS A 492 21.75 -23.69 -29.96
CA LYS A 492 21.18 -24.32 -28.78
C LYS A 492 19.73 -24.69 -28.99
N ILE A 493 18.90 -23.80 -29.53
CA ILE A 493 17.51 -24.05 -29.84
C ILE A 493 17.40 -25.20 -30.85
N ARG A 494 18.14 -25.13 -31.94
CA ARG A 494 18.17 -26.16 -33.00
C ARG A 494 18.52 -27.54 -32.44
N ASP A 495 19.58 -27.63 -31.63
CA ASP A 495 20.04 -28.88 -31.03
C ASP A 495 19.03 -29.45 -30.02
N GLN A 496 18.46 -28.61 -29.17
CA GLN A 496 17.44 -29.03 -28.21
C GLN A 496 16.19 -29.53 -28.90
N PHE A 497 15.70 -28.80 -29.91
CA PHE A 497 14.52 -29.23 -30.65
C PHE A 497 14.75 -30.53 -31.41
N GLY A 498 15.91 -30.71 -32.06
CA GLY A 498 16.27 -31.95 -32.75
C GLY A 498 16.38 -33.18 -31.82
N LYS A 499 16.54 -32.98 -30.51
CA LYS A 499 16.57 -34.03 -29.48
C LYS A 499 15.21 -34.28 -28.82
N THR A 500 14.22 -33.46 -29.12
CA THR A 500 12.87 -33.61 -28.55
C THR A 500 12.22 -34.88 -29.06
N LYS A 501 11.69 -35.68 -28.14
CA LYS A 501 10.97 -36.93 -28.46
C LYS A 501 9.47 -36.66 -28.45
N PHE A 502 8.81 -37.17 -29.46
CA PHE A 502 7.37 -37.16 -29.55
C PHE A 502 6.86 -38.60 -29.53
N ASP A 503 5.69 -38.86 -28.97
CA ASP A 503 5.20 -40.21 -28.76
C ASP A 503 4.86 -40.92 -30.11
N SER A 504 4.40 -40.18 -31.11
CA SER A 504 3.87 -40.75 -32.36
C SER A 504 4.54 -40.18 -33.63
N ILE A 505 5.52 -39.27 -33.48
CA ILE A 505 6.15 -38.56 -34.60
C ILE A 505 7.66 -38.74 -34.50
N PRO A 506 8.38 -38.92 -35.64
CA PRO A 506 9.84 -38.85 -35.65
C PRO A 506 10.34 -37.51 -35.08
N SER A 507 11.58 -37.47 -34.58
CA SER A 507 12.21 -36.21 -34.18
C SER A 507 12.17 -35.21 -35.33
N GLN A 508 11.80 -33.97 -34.95
CA GLN A 508 11.67 -32.87 -35.91
C GLN A 508 12.90 -31.97 -35.82
N THR A 509 13.21 -31.25 -36.88
CA THR A 509 14.29 -30.30 -36.92
C THR A 509 13.80 -28.90 -37.26
N VAL A 510 14.63 -27.91 -37.03
CA VAL A 510 14.32 -26.50 -37.31
C VAL A 510 15.49 -25.89 -38.11
N SER A 511 15.15 -25.14 -39.15
CA SER A 511 16.08 -24.28 -39.86
C SER A 511 16.06 -22.88 -39.27
N VAL A 512 17.21 -22.20 -39.20
CA VAL A 512 17.33 -20.92 -38.48
C VAL A 512 18.13 -19.92 -39.27
N GLY A 513 17.56 -18.72 -39.43
CA GLY A 513 18.25 -17.53 -39.91
C GLY A 513 18.61 -16.58 -38.74
N VAL A 514 19.77 -15.95 -38.80
CA VAL A 514 20.21 -14.94 -37.82
C VAL A 514 20.71 -13.70 -38.57
N ALA A 515 20.21 -12.53 -38.18
CA ALA A 515 20.66 -11.25 -38.74
C ALA A 515 20.81 -10.20 -37.63
N LYS A 516 21.97 -9.54 -37.58
CA LYS A 516 22.15 -8.37 -36.71
C LYS A 516 21.60 -7.14 -37.42
N PHE A 517 20.89 -6.29 -36.65
CA PHE A 517 20.45 -4.98 -37.12
C PHE A 517 21.68 -4.11 -37.48
N THR A 518 21.56 -3.35 -38.55
CA THR A 518 22.57 -2.38 -39.00
C THR A 518 22.02 -0.97 -38.95
N GLU A 519 22.87 0.00 -38.64
CA GLU A 519 22.44 1.40 -38.54
C GLU A 519 21.73 1.87 -39.81
N ASN A 520 20.66 2.63 -39.63
CA ASN A 520 19.80 3.23 -40.67
C ASN A 520 19.00 2.24 -41.53
N GLU A 521 18.88 0.96 -41.13
CA GLU A 521 17.94 0.07 -41.82
C GLU A 521 16.54 0.11 -41.13
N GLY A 522 15.48 -0.04 -41.95
CA GLY A 522 14.13 -0.22 -41.43
C GLY A 522 13.81 -1.68 -41.09
N ILE A 523 12.68 -1.91 -40.40
CA ILE A 523 12.24 -3.24 -40.02
C ILE A 523 12.12 -4.21 -41.18
N ASP A 524 11.60 -3.76 -42.33
CA ASP A 524 11.45 -4.60 -43.54
C ASP A 524 12.82 -5.09 -44.07
N SER A 525 13.87 -4.27 -43.97
CA SER A 525 15.21 -4.61 -44.39
C SER A 525 15.84 -5.72 -43.52
N VAL A 526 15.80 -5.56 -42.19
CA VAL A 526 16.36 -6.56 -41.29
C VAL A 526 15.56 -7.86 -41.31
N CYS A 527 14.23 -7.77 -41.39
CA CYS A 527 13.37 -8.94 -41.57
C CYS A 527 13.63 -9.69 -42.87
N SER A 528 13.86 -8.98 -43.98
CA SER A 528 14.23 -9.59 -45.27
C SER A 528 15.60 -10.28 -45.19
N ARG A 529 16.58 -9.70 -44.50
CA ARG A 529 17.91 -10.33 -44.34
C ARG A 529 17.83 -11.61 -43.51
N VAL A 530 17.09 -11.62 -42.41
CA VAL A 530 16.94 -12.82 -41.56
C VAL A 530 16.16 -13.92 -42.30
N ASP A 531 15.12 -13.55 -43.08
CA ASP A 531 14.37 -14.48 -43.93
C ASP A 531 15.25 -15.10 -45.02
N ASN A 532 16.06 -14.28 -45.70
CA ASN A 532 17.03 -14.79 -46.69
C ASN A 532 18.05 -15.77 -46.07
N ALA A 533 18.51 -15.52 -44.85
CA ALA A 533 19.38 -16.46 -44.12
C ALA A 533 18.63 -17.78 -43.79
N LEU A 534 17.39 -17.70 -43.36
CA LEU A 534 16.54 -18.87 -43.14
C LEU A 534 16.29 -19.66 -44.42
N TYR A 535 16.00 -18.97 -45.53
CA TYR A 535 15.84 -19.61 -46.84
C TYR A 535 17.09 -20.38 -47.27
N LYS A 536 18.30 -19.78 -47.10
CA LYS A 536 19.57 -20.47 -47.33
C LYS A 536 19.72 -21.71 -46.46
N ALA A 537 19.36 -21.63 -45.17
CA ALA A 537 19.39 -22.79 -44.26
C ALA A 537 18.53 -23.94 -44.78
N LYS A 538 17.32 -23.64 -45.27
CA LYS A 538 16.42 -24.64 -45.91
C LYS A 538 16.98 -25.20 -47.21
N ALA A 539 17.53 -24.35 -48.08
CA ALA A 539 18.10 -24.74 -49.39
C ALA A 539 19.34 -25.62 -49.27
N GLU A 540 20.18 -25.37 -48.28
CA GLU A 540 21.43 -26.09 -48.02
C GLU A 540 21.25 -27.42 -47.24
N GLY A 541 20.03 -27.92 -47.11
CA GLY A 541 19.77 -29.23 -46.53
C GLY A 541 19.12 -29.21 -45.14
N LYS A 542 18.56 -28.06 -44.73
CA LYS A 542 17.80 -27.90 -43.47
C LYS A 542 18.61 -28.17 -42.19
N ASN A 543 17.97 -28.12 -41.03
CA ASN A 543 18.56 -28.40 -39.72
C ASN A 543 19.90 -27.69 -39.47
N LYS A 544 19.98 -26.40 -39.76
CA LYS A 544 21.18 -25.59 -39.62
C LYS A 544 20.86 -24.13 -39.30
N VAL A 545 21.87 -23.43 -38.82
CA VAL A 545 21.86 -21.99 -38.54
C VAL A 545 22.70 -21.27 -39.60
N ILE A 546 22.12 -20.32 -40.30
CA ILE A 546 22.81 -19.43 -41.25
C ILE A 546 22.70 -18.00 -40.74
N THR A 547 23.82 -17.27 -40.85
CA THR A 547 23.91 -15.85 -40.51
C THR A 547 23.90 -15.00 -41.76
N ALA A 548 23.16 -13.86 -41.75
CA ALA A 548 23.09 -12.87 -42.83
C ALA A 548 24.26 -11.87 -42.74
#